data_ab64ccce425804730bf4eb13a6befbbe
#
_entry.id   ab64ccce425804730bf4eb13a6befbbe
#
_cell.length_a   1.000
_cell.length_b   1.000
_cell.length_c   1.000
_cell.angle_alpha   90.00
_cell.angle_beta   90.00
_cell.angle_gamma   90.00
#
_symmetry.space_group_name_H-M   'P 1'
#
loop_
_entity.id
_entity.type
_entity.pdbx_description
1 polymer ?
#
loop_
_entity_poly.entity_id
_entity_poly.type
_entity_poly.pdbx_seq_one_letter_code
_entity_poly.pdbx_strand_id
1 'polypeptide(L)'
;MEKKVIVLSLGGSLIIPDEINTKYLKSFKKTILKNTSNYKFIVVCGGGNIARKYISALKKVGMNTLFQSYAGISATRTNARFMSY
;
A
#
# COMPACT_ATOMS: atom_id res chain seq x y z
N MET A 1 -8.73 11.03 -27.26
CA MET A 1 -7.29 10.69 -27.13
C MET A 1 -7.13 9.68 -26.00
N GLU A 2 -6.46 8.58 -26.27
CA GLU A 2 -6.20 7.58 -25.26
C GLU A 2 -5.24 8.11 -24.19
N LYS A 3 -5.55 7.87 -22.93
CA LYS A 3 -4.67 8.22 -21.83
C LYS A 3 -3.53 7.21 -21.73
N LYS A 4 -2.32 7.68 -21.47
CA LYS A 4 -1.19 6.83 -21.16
C LYS A 4 -1.40 6.20 -19.77
N VAL A 5 -1.02 4.94 -19.63
CA VAL A 5 -1.10 4.22 -18.36
C VAL A 5 0.23 4.37 -17.61
N ILE A 6 0.17 4.81 -16.37
CA ILE A 6 1.32 4.88 -15.47
C ILE A 6 1.09 3.91 -14.33
N VAL A 7 2.05 3.03 -14.10
CA VAL A 7 2.06 2.11 -12.96
C VAL A 7 2.97 2.69 -11.88
N LEU A 8 2.39 2.94 -10.71
CA LEU A 8 3.12 3.46 -9.55
C LEU A 8 3.23 2.38 -8.50
N SER A 9 4.44 2.18 -7.98
CA SER A 9 4.67 1.28 -6.85
C SER A 9 4.84 2.11 -5.58
N LEU A 10 3.93 1.95 -4.63
CA LEU A 10 3.99 2.62 -3.33
C LEU A 10 4.43 1.62 -2.26
N GLY A 11 5.53 1.91 -1.60
CA GLY A 11 5.91 1.15 -0.41
C GLY A 11 4.88 1.35 0.69
N GLY A 12 4.48 0.27 1.36
CA GLY A 12 3.52 0.35 2.46
C GLY A 12 3.97 1.28 3.59
N SER A 13 5.28 1.41 3.79
CA SER A 13 5.87 2.32 4.78
C SER A 13 5.65 3.80 4.47
N LEU A 14 5.41 4.15 3.21
CA LEU A 14 5.08 5.52 2.82
C LEU A 14 3.63 5.86 3.17
N ILE A 15 2.74 4.87 3.18
CA ILE A 15 1.32 5.05 3.48
C ILE A 15 1.12 5.04 4.99
N ILE A 16 1.62 4.00 5.67
CA ILE A 16 1.46 3.80 7.11
C ILE A 16 2.83 3.38 7.68
N PRO A 17 3.71 4.32 8.04
CA PRO A 17 4.96 3.98 8.73
C PRO A 17 4.68 3.47 10.15
N ASP A 18 4.34 4.34 11.09
CA ASP A 18 3.84 4.01 12.42
C ASP A 18 2.40 4.49 12.60
N GLU A 19 2.11 5.64 12.02
CA GLU A 19 0.78 6.22 11.91
C GLU A 19 0.48 6.51 10.45
N ILE A 20 -0.79 6.70 10.10
CA ILE A 20 -1.19 7.06 8.74
C ILE A 20 -0.56 8.40 8.37
N ASN A 21 0.21 8.42 7.30
CA ASN A 21 0.90 9.62 6.83
C ASN A 21 -0.03 10.51 6.01
N THR A 22 -0.87 11.29 6.69
CA THR A 22 -1.86 12.15 6.04
C THR A 22 -1.24 13.23 5.18
N LYS A 23 -0.06 13.73 5.55
CA LYS A 23 0.68 14.72 4.79
C LYS A 23 1.10 14.20 3.42
N TYR A 24 1.64 12.98 3.40
CA TYR A 24 1.99 12.30 2.16
C TYR A 24 0.75 12.00 1.32
N LEU A 25 -0.33 11.54 1.93
CA LEU A 25 -1.58 11.24 1.25
C LEU A 25 -2.19 12.47 0.57
N LYS A 26 -2.15 13.62 1.23
CA LYS A 26 -2.60 14.88 0.64
C LYS A 26 -1.79 15.26 -0.60
N SER A 27 -0.47 15.18 -0.52
CA SER A 27 0.41 15.46 -1.65
C SER A 27 0.20 14.48 -2.80
N PHE A 28 0.05 13.21 -2.49
CA PHE A 28 -0.20 12.15 -3.46
C PHE A 28 -1.53 12.38 -4.18
N LYS A 29 -2.60 12.63 -3.44
CA LYS A 29 -3.93 12.94 -3.98
C LYS A 29 -3.88 14.12 -4.93
N LYS A 30 -3.23 15.21 -4.52
CA LYS A 30 -3.10 16.42 -5.33
C LYS A 30 -2.38 16.12 -6.64
N THR A 31 -1.28 15.38 -6.60
CA THR A 31 -0.50 15.02 -7.79
C THR A 31 -1.32 14.16 -8.75
N ILE A 32 -2.03 13.15 -8.24
CA ILE A 32 -2.87 12.27 -9.06
C ILE A 32 -3.99 13.05 -9.73
N LEU A 33 -4.73 13.84 -8.97
CA LEU A 33 -5.87 14.62 -9.51
C LEU A 33 -5.40 15.62 -10.57
N LYS A 34 -4.24 16.20 -10.40
CA LYS A 34 -3.67 17.15 -11.36
C LYS A 34 -3.37 16.50 -12.71
N ASN A 35 -3.12 15.22 -12.75
CA ASN A 35 -2.68 14.50 -13.95
C ASN A 35 -3.70 13.51 -14.52
N THR A 36 -4.89 13.41 -13.96
CA THR A 36 -5.90 12.44 -14.42
C THR A 36 -6.48 12.74 -15.79
N SER A 37 -6.36 13.96 -16.28
CA SER A 37 -6.81 14.31 -17.63
C SER A 37 -5.92 13.68 -18.73
N ASN A 38 -4.64 13.44 -18.43
CA ASN A 38 -3.66 12.94 -19.40
C ASN A 38 -3.24 11.50 -19.14
N TYR A 39 -3.39 11.00 -17.91
CA TYR A 39 -2.87 9.71 -17.51
C TYR A 39 -3.91 8.88 -16.76
N LYS A 40 -3.83 7.57 -16.96
CA LYS A 40 -4.53 6.59 -16.15
C LYS A 40 -3.52 5.95 -15.20
N PHE A 41 -3.83 5.91 -13.91
CA PHE A 41 -2.91 5.41 -12.90
C PHE A 41 -3.32 4.03 -12.41
N ILE A 42 -2.33 3.16 -12.29
CA ILE A 42 -2.44 1.89 -11.57
C ILE A 42 -1.46 1.96 -10.42
N VAL A 43 -1.97 1.83 -9.19
CA VAL A 43 -1.17 1.95 -7.98
C VAL A 43 -1.02 0.58 -7.34
N VAL A 44 0.22 0.16 -7.14
CA VAL A 44 0.56 -1.09 -6.48
C VAL A 44 1.11 -0.75 -5.09
N CYS A 45 0.51 -1.33 -4.06
CA CYS A 45 0.88 -1.05 -2.67
C CYS A 45 1.52 -2.26 -2.01
N GLY A 46 2.53 -2.01 -1.16
CA GLY A 46 3.13 -3.02 -0.30
C GLY A 46 2.45 -3.11 1.06
N GLY A 47 2.88 -4.06 1.89
CA GLY A 47 2.32 -4.29 3.22
C GLY A 47 2.88 -3.37 4.31
N GLY A 48 4.11 -2.88 4.14
CA GLY A 48 4.75 -1.94 5.07
C GLY A 48 4.97 -2.50 6.47
N ASN A 49 4.97 -1.61 7.45
CA ASN A 49 5.19 -1.97 8.86
C ASN A 49 4.09 -2.85 9.44
N ILE A 50 2.86 -2.71 8.97
CA ILE A 50 1.74 -3.55 9.43
C ILE A 50 1.99 -5.01 9.05
N ALA A 51 2.39 -5.27 7.81
CA ALA A 51 2.73 -6.61 7.38
C ALA A 51 3.87 -7.19 8.22
N ARG A 52 4.93 -6.41 8.44
CA ARG A 52 6.07 -6.84 9.25
C ARG A 52 5.68 -7.14 10.70
N LYS A 53 4.83 -6.33 11.30
CA LYS A 53 4.33 -6.55 12.67
C LYS A 53 3.52 -7.84 12.77
N TYR A 54 2.63 -8.11 11.82
CA TYR A 54 1.83 -9.33 11.80
C TYR A 54 2.70 -10.57 11.60
N ILE A 55 3.62 -10.53 10.65
CA ILE A 55 4.54 -11.63 10.37
C ILE A 55 5.41 -11.93 11.59
N SER A 56 5.98 -10.90 12.20
CA SER A 56 6.81 -11.03 13.40
C SER A 56 6.03 -11.64 14.57
N ALA A 57 4.79 -11.19 14.80
CA ALA A 57 3.95 -11.73 15.87
C ALA A 57 3.63 -13.21 15.65
N LEU A 58 3.26 -13.61 14.43
CA LEU A 58 2.98 -14.99 14.08
C LEU A 58 4.22 -15.86 14.26
N LYS A 59 5.38 -15.39 13.87
CA LYS A 59 6.65 -16.08 14.06
C LYS A 59 6.95 -16.31 15.54
N LYS A 60 6.73 -15.31 16.39
CA LYS A 60 6.97 -15.40 17.84
C LYS A 60 6.08 -16.43 18.52
N VAL A 61 4.84 -16.60 18.07
CA VAL A 61 3.92 -17.60 18.63
C VAL A 61 4.02 -18.97 17.93
N GLY A 62 5.02 -19.16 17.07
CA GLY A 62 5.31 -20.46 16.46
C GLY A 62 4.46 -20.84 15.27
N MET A 63 3.76 -19.90 14.66
CA MET A 63 2.99 -20.16 13.43
C MET A 63 3.93 -20.40 12.24
N ASN A 64 3.51 -21.28 11.31
CA ASN A 64 4.34 -21.62 10.18
C ASN A 64 4.42 -20.48 9.14
N THR A 65 5.36 -20.62 8.20
CA THR A 65 5.63 -19.62 7.17
C THR A 65 4.41 -19.33 6.28
N LEU A 66 3.55 -20.33 6.04
CA LEU A 66 2.35 -20.13 5.22
C LEU A 66 1.41 -19.10 5.83
N PHE A 67 1.14 -19.17 7.13
CA PHE A 67 0.28 -18.20 7.82
C PHE A 67 0.95 -16.83 7.90
N GLN A 68 2.27 -16.78 8.06
CA GLN A 68 3.01 -15.51 7.97
C GLN A 68 2.82 -14.85 6.61
N SER A 69 2.87 -15.62 5.52
CA SER A 69 2.64 -15.12 4.16
C SER A 69 1.22 -14.62 3.98
N TYR A 70 0.22 -15.31 4.51
CA TYR A 70 -1.16 -14.85 4.45
C TYR A 70 -1.36 -13.52 5.18
N ALA A 71 -0.73 -13.33 6.33
CA ALA A 71 -0.81 -12.07 7.05
C ALA A 71 -0.21 -10.91 6.22
N GLY A 72 0.92 -11.12 5.57
CA GLY A 72 1.54 -10.14 4.69
C GLY A 72 0.67 -9.77 3.50
N ILE A 73 0.05 -10.76 2.86
CA ILE A 73 -0.88 -10.55 1.73
C ILE A 73 -2.10 -9.76 2.19
N SER A 74 -2.67 -10.10 3.35
CA SER A 74 -3.82 -9.39 3.89
C SER A 74 -3.52 -7.91 4.17
N ALA A 75 -2.36 -7.61 4.75
CA ALA A 75 -1.94 -6.23 4.99
C ALA A 75 -1.77 -5.45 3.69
N THR A 76 -1.16 -6.06 2.67
CA THR A 76 -0.98 -5.47 1.35
C THR A 76 -2.33 -5.14 0.71
N ARG A 77 -3.29 -6.06 0.76
CA ARG A 77 -4.64 -5.85 0.23
C ARG A 77 -5.38 -4.74 0.97
N THR A 78 -5.23 -4.67 2.28
CA THR A 78 -5.83 -3.60 3.08
C THR A 78 -5.29 -2.24 2.68
N ASN A 79 -3.97 -2.11 2.51
CA ASN A 79 -3.35 -0.88 2.07
C ASN A 79 -3.83 -0.46 0.68
N ALA A 80 -3.93 -1.41 -0.25
CA ALA A 80 -4.42 -1.14 -1.59
C ALA A 80 -5.88 -0.66 -1.56
N ARG A 81 -6.73 -1.30 -0.77
CA ARG A 81 -8.13 -0.90 -0.60
C ARG A 81 -8.24 0.48 0.01
N PHE A 82 -7.44 0.77 1.04
CA PHE A 82 -7.39 2.09 1.67
C PHE A 82 -7.05 3.18 0.63
N MET A 83 -6.03 2.95 -0.19
CA MET A 83 -5.64 3.92 -1.23
C MET A 83 -6.67 4.09 -2.33
N SER A 84 -7.58 3.13 -2.50
CA SER A 84 -8.65 3.21 -3.52
C SER A 84 -9.81 4.13 -3.10
N TYR A 85 -9.91 4.43 -1.82
CA TYR A 85 -10.92 5.37 -1.34
C TYR A 85 -10.43 6.81 -1.59
#